data_0c72a2a4c7ccbb649ac82876be2e1f92
#
_entry.id   0c72a2a4c7ccbb649ac82876be2e1f92
#
_cell.length_a   1.000
_cell.length_b   1.000
_cell.length_c   1.000
_cell.angle_alpha   90.00
_cell.angle_beta   90.00
_cell.angle_gamma   90.00
#
_symmetry.space_group_name_H-M   'P 1'
#
loop_
_entity.id
_entity.type
_entity.pdbx_description
1 polymer ?
#
loop_
_entity_poly.entity_id
_entity_poly.type
_entity_poly.pdbx_seq_one_letter_code
_entity_poly.pdbx_strand_id
1 'polypeptide(L)'
;MIIKPRVRGFICVTTHPVGCEANVKEQIDYVTSHGPIANGPKKVLVIGASTGYGLAARISAAFGSGADTLGVFFERAGSESKPGTAGWYNSAAFEKFAAEKGLYARSINGDAFSDKVKQVTIDTIKQDLGKVDLVVYSLAAPRRTHPKTGETISSTLKPIGKSVTFRGLDTDKEVIREVALEPATQEEIDGTVAVMGGEDWQMWIDALDEAGVLADGAKTTAFTYLGEQITHDIYWNGSIGEAKKDLDKKVLSIRDKLAAHGGDARVSVLKAVVTQASSAIPMMPLYLSLLFKVMKETGTHEGCIEQVYGLLKDSLYGATPHVDEEGRLRADYKELDPQVQAKVVAQWDQVTNENLYELTDFAGYKTDFLRLFGFEIAGVDYDADVNPDVKIPGIIDTTA
;
A
#
# COMPACT_ATOMS: atom_id res chain seq x y z
N MET A 1 0.34 -29.18 3.49
CA MET A 1 -1.00 -29.11 4.12
C MET A 1 -2.01 -28.49 3.18
N ILE A 2 -3.30 -28.86 3.26
CA ILE A 2 -4.38 -28.16 2.56
C ILE A 2 -4.70 -26.87 3.32
N ILE A 3 -4.66 -25.74 2.64
CA ILE A 3 -4.88 -24.41 3.26
C ILE A 3 -6.15 -23.79 2.67
N LYS A 4 -7.13 -23.53 3.53
CA LYS A 4 -8.39 -22.86 3.19
C LYS A 4 -8.45 -21.47 3.82
N PRO A 5 -9.21 -20.52 3.26
CA PRO A 5 -9.35 -19.19 3.83
C PRO A 5 -10.08 -19.24 5.19
N ARG A 6 -9.55 -18.50 6.17
CA ARG A 6 -10.17 -18.36 7.51
C ARG A 6 -10.28 -16.87 7.81
N VAL A 7 -11.40 -16.30 7.41
CA VAL A 7 -11.70 -14.87 7.56
C VAL A 7 -12.27 -14.59 8.96
N ARG A 8 -11.91 -13.46 9.53
CA ARG A 8 -12.46 -12.88 10.76
C ARG A 8 -12.54 -11.36 10.59
N GLY A 9 -13.68 -10.85 10.21
CA GLY A 9 -13.88 -9.43 9.88
C GLY A 9 -12.97 -8.97 8.75
N PHE A 10 -12.13 -8.01 9.03
CA PHE A 10 -11.17 -7.46 8.06
C PHE A 10 -9.80 -8.17 8.00
N ILE A 11 -9.67 -9.36 8.59
CA ILE A 11 -8.44 -10.18 8.57
C ILE A 11 -8.72 -11.57 8.02
N CYS A 12 -7.80 -12.10 7.22
CA CYS A 12 -7.71 -13.52 6.93
C CYS A 12 -6.49 -14.10 7.67
N VAL A 13 -6.72 -15.06 8.57
CA VAL A 13 -5.66 -15.61 9.43
C VAL A 13 -4.84 -16.71 8.77
N THR A 14 -5.24 -17.14 7.57
CA THR A 14 -4.51 -18.09 6.72
C THR A 14 -4.11 -17.42 5.41
N THR A 15 -3.03 -17.88 4.83
CA THR A 15 -2.50 -17.41 3.54
C THR A 15 -2.09 -18.61 2.70
N HIS A 16 -2.27 -18.51 1.38
CA HIS A 16 -1.96 -19.59 0.46
C HIS A 16 -0.70 -19.27 -0.35
N PRO A 17 0.43 -19.98 -0.14
CA PRO A 17 1.71 -19.63 -0.77
C PRO A 17 1.66 -19.67 -2.30
N VAL A 18 1.05 -20.73 -2.89
CA VAL A 18 0.92 -20.85 -4.35
C VAL A 18 -0.02 -19.80 -4.92
N GLY A 19 -1.08 -19.46 -4.20
CA GLY A 19 -1.97 -18.38 -4.62
C GLY A 19 -1.31 -16.99 -4.54
N CYS A 20 -0.50 -16.71 -3.51
CA CYS A 20 0.29 -15.49 -3.45
C CYS A 20 1.28 -15.41 -4.62
N GLU A 21 1.95 -16.52 -4.96
CA GLU A 21 2.85 -16.58 -6.12
C GLU A 21 2.10 -16.28 -7.43
N ALA A 22 0.94 -16.90 -7.63
CA ALA A 22 0.10 -16.66 -8.81
C ALA A 22 -0.38 -15.21 -8.89
N ASN A 23 -0.79 -14.60 -7.77
CA ASN A 23 -1.20 -13.21 -7.71
C ASN A 23 -0.05 -12.24 -8.06
N VAL A 24 1.16 -12.50 -7.57
CA VAL A 24 2.35 -11.72 -7.95
C VAL A 24 2.64 -11.88 -9.45
N LYS A 25 2.51 -13.09 -9.99
CA LYS A 25 2.69 -13.34 -11.42
C LYS A 25 1.70 -12.56 -12.28
N GLU A 26 0.41 -12.53 -11.91
CA GLU A 26 -0.60 -11.73 -12.63
C GLU A 26 -0.25 -10.25 -12.65
N GLN A 27 0.23 -9.68 -11.53
CA GLN A 27 0.67 -8.29 -11.47
C GLN A 27 1.90 -8.03 -12.36
N ILE A 28 2.86 -8.96 -12.39
CA ILE A 28 4.03 -8.89 -13.29
C ILE A 28 3.57 -8.95 -14.75
N ASP A 29 2.64 -9.84 -15.08
CA ASP A 29 2.10 -9.97 -16.44
C ASP A 29 1.38 -8.71 -16.89
N TYR A 30 0.63 -8.06 -15.97
CA TYR A 30 0.03 -6.76 -16.24
C TYR A 30 1.10 -5.74 -16.64
N VAL A 31 2.13 -5.55 -15.82
CA VAL A 31 3.19 -4.55 -16.09
C VAL A 31 3.89 -4.85 -17.41
N THR A 32 4.27 -6.10 -17.65
CA THR A 32 5.01 -6.47 -18.86
C THR A 32 4.18 -6.34 -20.14
N SER A 33 2.87 -6.59 -20.07
CA SER A 33 1.96 -6.44 -21.22
C SER A 33 1.65 -4.98 -21.56
N HIS A 34 1.77 -4.06 -20.58
CA HIS A 34 1.50 -2.62 -20.79
C HIS A 34 2.75 -1.83 -21.20
N GLY A 35 3.90 -2.50 -21.33
CA GLY A 35 5.13 -1.96 -21.88
C GLY A 35 6.04 -1.25 -20.86
N PRO A 36 7.19 -0.76 -21.31
CA PRO A 36 8.19 -0.17 -20.41
C PRO A 36 7.78 1.21 -19.90
N ILE A 37 8.28 1.53 -18.70
CA ILE A 37 8.25 2.89 -18.13
C ILE A 37 9.46 3.65 -18.69
N ALA A 38 9.23 4.57 -19.61
CA ALA A 38 10.28 5.37 -20.23
C ALA A 38 10.99 6.24 -19.17
N ASN A 39 12.32 6.28 -19.21
CA ASN A 39 13.14 7.01 -18.25
C ASN A 39 12.86 6.64 -16.78
N GLY A 40 12.28 5.46 -16.54
CA GLY A 40 11.96 4.97 -15.20
C GLY A 40 13.21 4.71 -14.34
N PRO A 41 13.00 4.44 -13.04
CA PRO A 41 14.07 4.24 -12.08
C PRO A 41 14.94 3.04 -12.42
N LYS A 42 16.19 3.04 -11.93
CA LYS A 42 17.15 1.96 -12.13
C LYS A 42 17.50 1.21 -10.85
N LYS A 43 17.51 1.89 -9.72
CA LYS A 43 17.85 1.32 -8.42
C LYS A 43 16.88 1.85 -7.37
N VAL A 44 16.04 0.99 -6.86
CA VAL A 44 14.85 1.38 -6.07
C VAL A 44 14.88 0.80 -4.67
N LEU A 45 14.65 1.65 -3.69
CA LEU A 45 14.30 1.25 -2.33
C LEU A 45 12.79 1.39 -2.14
N VAL A 46 12.13 0.31 -1.71
CA VAL A 46 10.71 0.34 -1.33
C VAL A 46 10.57 -0.01 0.14
N ILE A 47 10.06 0.93 0.92
CA ILE A 47 9.78 0.78 2.35
C ILE A 47 8.30 0.45 2.51
N GLY A 48 7.99 -0.75 3.05
CA GLY A 48 6.65 -1.33 3.03
C GLY A 48 6.38 -2.14 1.75
N ALA A 49 7.34 -2.98 1.34
CA ALA A 49 7.44 -3.58 0.00
C ALA A 49 6.64 -4.87 -0.23
N SER A 50 5.97 -5.41 0.79
CA SER A 50 5.47 -6.81 0.77
C SER A 50 4.04 -6.99 0.28
N THR A 51 3.21 -5.94 0.35
CA THR A 51 1.78 -6.01 0.00
C THR A 51 1.29 -4.69 -0.61
N GLY A 52 0.09 -4.69 -1.18
CA GLY A 52 -0.62 -3.50 -1.62
C GLY A 52 0.19 -2.60 -2.55
N TYR A 53 0.16 -1.31 -2.30
CA TYR A 53 0.84 -0.31 -3.12
C TYR A 53 2.37 -0.45 -3.13
N GLY A 54 2.97 -0.83 -2.00
CA GLY A 54 4.42 -1.01 -1.93
C GLY A 54 4.90 -2.18 -2.79
N LEU A 55 4.20 -3.32 -2.74
CA LEU A 55 4.47 -4.45 -3.64
C LEU A 55 4.26 -4.06 -5.11
N ALA A 56 3.16 -3.37 -5.41
CA ALA A 56 2.88 -2.89 -6.77
C ALA A 56 3.97 -1.93 -7.27
N ALA A 57 4.50 -1.06 -6.40
CA ALA A 57 5.61 -0.17 -6.74
C ALA A 57 6.89 -0.95 -7.05
N ARG A 58 7.20 -1.97 -6.25
CA ARG A 58 8.35 -2.83 -6.46
C ARG A 58 8.26 -3.61 -7.77
N ILE A 59 7.08 -4.21 -8.04
CA ILE A 59 6.81 -4.93 -9.30
C ILE A 59 6.90 -3.98 -10.50
N SER A 60 6.26 -2.81 -10.43
CA SER A 60 6.26 -1.83 -11.52
C SER A 60 7.65 -1.31 -11.84
N ALA A 61 8.46 -1.04 -10.83
CA ALA A 61 9.85 -0.61 -11.02
C ALA A 61 10.71 -1.72 -11.63
N ALA A 62 10.68 -2.94 -11.08
CA ALA A 62 11.48 -4.05 -11.55
C ALA A 62 11.09 -4.47 -12.97
N PHE A 63 9.82 -4.74 -13.24
CA PHE A 63 9.37 -5.31 -14.50
C PHE A 63 8.97 -4.26 -15.56
N GLY A 64 8.66 -3.04 -15.13
CA GLY A 64 8.38 -1.91 -16.03
C GLY A 64 9.63 -1.12 -16.43
N SER A 65 10.66 -1.03 -15.57
CA SER A 65 11.87 -0.24 -15.83
C SER A 65 13.14 -1.07 -15.90
N GLY A 66 13.09 -2.37 -15.57
CA GLY A 66 14.28 -3.19 -15.40
C GLY A 66 15.12 -2.75 -14.20
N ALA A 67 14.47 -2.25 -13.14
CA ALA A 67 15.17 -1.72 -11.98
C ALA A 67 15.63 -2.83 -11.01
N ASP A 68 16.82 -2.64 -10.45
CA ASP A 68 17.29 -3.35 -9.27
C ASP A 68 16.51 -2.86 -8.05
N THR A 69 16.03 -3.77 -7.18
CA THR A 69 15.17 -3.38 -6.05
C THR A 69 15.63 -3.93 -4.72
N LEU A 70 15.59 -3.07 -3.69
CA LEU A 70 15.68 -3.44 -2.30
C LEU A 70 14.35 -3.16 -1.61
N GLY A 71 13.75 -4.18 -0.99
CA GLY A 71 12.49 -4.05 -0.25
C GLY A 71 12.69 -4.13 1.25
N VAL A 72 11.99 -3.31 2.02
CA VAL A 72 11.92 -3.40 3.48
C VAL A 72 10.49 -3.74 3.89
N PHE A 73 10.32 -4.72 4.75
CA PHE A 73 9.01 -5.13 5.27
C PHE A 73 9.14 -5.80 6.65
N PHE A 74 8.01 -6.05 7.30
CA PHE A 74 7.95 -6.75 8.58
C PHE A 74 6.93 -7.87 8.49
N GLU A 75 7.39 -9.06 8.11
CA GLU A 75 6.57 -10.22 7.81
C GLU A 75 7.01 -11.45 8.60
N ARG A 76 6.10 -12.39 8.78
CA ARG A 76 6.38 -13.66 9.44
C ARG A 76 6.51 -14.78 8.42
N ALA A 77 7.64 -15.48 8.47
CA ALA A 77 7.87 -16.69 7.69
C ALA A 77 6.85 -17.78 8.01
N GLY A 78 6.58 -18.63 7.02
CA GLY A 78 5.89 -19.90 7.23
C GLY A 78 6.80 -20.94 7.90
N SER A 79 6.17 -22.00 8.39
CA SER A 79 6.83 -23.22 8.87
C SER A 79 6.10 -24.44 8.32
N GLU A 80 6.66 -25.64 8.47
CA GLU A 80 6.00 -26.87 8.01
C GLU A 80 4.56 -27.06 8.54
N SER A 81 4.26 -26.49 9.73
CA SER A 81 2.97 -26.66 10.40
C SER A 81 2.05 -25.43 10.34
N LYS A 82 2.56 -24.27 9.85
CA LYS A 82 1.81 -23.01 9.90
C LYS A 82 2.14 -22.09 8.74
N PRO A 83 1.15 -21.57 8.02
CA PRO A 83 1.38 -20.57 7.00
C PRO A 83 2.04 -19.28 7.54
N GLY A 84 2.89 -18.68 6.74
CA GLY A 84 3.43 -17.35 6.94
C GLY A 84 2.38 -16.26 6.68
N THR A 85 2.81 -15.01 6.66
CA THR A 85 1.99 -13.89 6.22
C THR A 85 1.98 -13.76 4.69
N ALA A 86 0.98 -13.11 4.13
CA ALA A 86 0.87 -12.94 2.68
C ALA A 86 2.08 -12.19 2.10
N GLY A 87 2.54 -11.14 2.79
CA GLY A 87 3.70 -10.37 2.35
C GLY A 87 5.00 -11.18 2.30
N TRP A 88 5.15 -12.19 3.16
CA TRP A 88 6.27 -13.12 3.07
C TRP A 88 6.25 -13.90 1.74
N TYR A 89 5.11 -14.49 1.40
CA TYR A 89 4.97 -15.28 0.17
C TYR A 89 5.02 -14.42 -1.09
N ASN A 90 4.43 -13.24 -1.06
CA ASN A 90 4.54 -12.27 -2.15
C ASN A 90 5.99 -11.87 -2.42
N SER A 91 6.78 -11.64 -1.36
CA SER A 91 8.19 -11.26 -1.49
C SER A 91 9.03 -12.41 -2.01
N ALA A 92 8.77 -13.65 -1.56
CA ALA A 92 9.42 -14.85 -2.09
C ALA A 92 9.15 -15.02 -3.59
N ALA A 93 7.90 -14.87 -4.00
CA ALA A 93 7.50 -14.95 -5.40
C ALA A 93 8.12 -13.84 -6.25
N PHE A 94 8.09 -12.60 -5.75
CA PHE A 94 8.69 -11.46 -6.43
C PHE A 94 10.19 -11.68 -6.68
N GLU A 95 10.96 -12.08 -5.66
CA GLU A 95 12.40 -12.32 -5.81
C GLU A 95 12.70 -13.48 -6.76
N LYS A 96 11.89 -14.55 -6.72
CA LYS A 96 11.98 -15.67 -7.67
C LYS A 96 11.83 -15.17 -9.11
N PHE A 97 10.76 -14.45 -9.42
CA PHE A 97 10.50 -13.96 -10.78
C PHE A 97 11.51 -12.89 -11.22
N ALA A 98 12.01 -12.05 -10.31
CA ALA A 98 13.07 -11.10 -10.59
C ALA A 98 14.38 -11.83 -10.98
N ALA A 99 14.76 -12.86 -10.23
CA ALA A 99 15.93 -13.68 -10.53
C ALA A 99 15.82 -14.38 -11.89
N GLU A 100 14.64 -14.90 -12.26
CA GLU A 100 14.37 -15.50 -13.57
C GLU A 100 14.57 -14.51 -14.72
N LYS A 101 14.44 -13.21 -14.46
CA LYS A 101 14.70 -12.10 -15.41
C LYS A 101 16.09 -11.50 -15.30
N GLY A 102 16.95 -12.03 -14.42
CA GLY A 102 18.28 -11.51 -14.18
C GLY A 102 18.30 -10.13 -13.48
N LEU A 103 17.23 -9.77 -12.80
CA LEU A 103 17.12 -8.54 -12.02
C LEU A 103 17.58 -8.77 -10.57
N TYR A 104 18.32 -7.81 -10.03
CA TYR A 104 18.63 -7.81 -8.60
C TYR A 104 17.36 -7.52 -7.80
N ALA A 105 17.07 -8.39 -6.84
CA ALA A 105 16.00 -8.21 -5.87
C ALA A 105 16.44 -8.78 -4.53
N ARG A 106 16.41 -7.98 -3.48
CA ARG A 106 16.74 -8.40 -2.12
C ARG A 106 15.78 -7.77 -1.12
N SER A 107 15.57 -8.44 0.00
CA SER A 107 14.65 -7.96 1.04
C SER A 107 15.29 -7.93 2.41
N ILE A 108 14.86 -6.95 3.21
CA ILE A 108 15.17 -6.79 4.63
C ILE A 108 13.87 -6.97 5.40
N ASN A 109 13.84 -7.96 6.30
CA ASN A 109 12.72 -8.19 7.21
C ASN A 109 13.03 -7.58 8.57
N GLY A 110 12.21 -6.61 8.98
CA GLY A 110 12.36 -5.93 10.26
C GLY A 110 11.50 -4.69 10.40
N ASP A 111 11.51 -4.12 11.58
CA ASP A 111 10.78 -2.90 11.88
C ASP A 111 11.39 -1.69 11.15
N ALA A 112 10.70 -1.23 10.09
CA ALA A 112 11.14 -0.10 9.27
C ALA A 112 11.26 1.23 10.04
N PHE A 113 10.60 1.37 11.17
CA PHE A 113 10.72 2.55 12.03
C PHE A 113 12.04 2.59 12.80
N SER A 114 12.71 1.44 12.97
CA SER A 114 13.93 1.34 13.77
C SER A 114 15.17 1.89 13.07
N ASP A 115 16.08 2.50 13.86
CA ASP A 115 17.41 2.91 13.36
C ASP A 115 18.24 1.69 12.89
N LYS A 116 18.05 0.53 13.52
CA LYS A 116 18.72 -0.73 13.13
C LYS A 116 18.40 -1.09 11.68
N VAL A 117 17.12 -1.07 11.30
CA VAL A 117 16.70 -1.42 9.93
C VAL A 117 17.16 -0.36 8.93
N LYS A 118 17.09 0.94 9.28
CA LYS A 118 17.62 2.02 8.44
C LYS A 118 19.12 1.81 8.17
N GLN A 119 19.91 1.50 9.20
CA GLN A 119 21.34 1.27 9.04
C GLN A 119 21.65 0.03 8.19
N VAL A 120 21.00 -1.10 8.44
CA VAL A 120 21.15 -2.32 7.63
C VAL A 120 20.79 -2.06 6.16
N THR A 121 19.76 -1.26 5.92
CA THR A 121 19.36 -0.86 4.56
C THR A 121 20.44 -0.03 3.87
N ILE A 122 20.99 0.96 4.56
CA ILE A 122 22.09 1.79 4.06
C ILE A 122 23.31 0.94 3.72
N ASP A 123 23.70 0.03 4.60
CA ASP A 123 24.86 -0.84 4.37
C ASP A 123 24.63 -1.76 3.18
N THR A 124 23.42 -2.29 3.02
CA THR A 124 23.04 -3.12 1.86
C THR A 124 23.07 -2.31 0.56
N ILE A 125 22.55 -1.07 0.58
CA ILE A 125 22.64 -0.19 -0.61
C ILE A 125 24.10 0.07 -0.99
N LYS A 126 24.96 0.41 -0.02
CA LYS A 126 26.39 0.65 -0.29
C LYS A 126 27.09 -0.57 -0.89
N GLN A 127 26.77 -1.74 -0.36
CA GLN A 127 27.40 -3.00 -0.79
C GLN A 127 26.91 -3.43 -2.17
N ASP A 128 25.61 -3.42 -2.42
CA ASP A 128 24.99 -4.11 -3.57
C ASP A 128 24.60 -3.14 -4.70
N LEU A 129 24.17 -1.93 -4.37
CA LEU A 129 23.60 -0.98 -5.34
C LEU A 129 24.45 0.28 -5.54
N GLY A 130 25.27 0.64 -4.57
CA GLY A 130 25.99 1.90 -4.50
C GLY A 130 25.09 3.06 -4.10
N LYS A 131 24.13 3.43 -4.95
CA LYS A 131 23.14 4.48 -4.70
C LYS A 131 21.78 4.05 -5.26
N VAL A 132 20.70 4.65 -4.72
CA VAL A 132 19.33 4.48 -5.23
C VAL A 132 18.81 5.78 -5.86
N ASP A 133 18.02 5.66 -6.92
CA ASP A 133 17.44 6.79 -7.65
C ASP A 133 15.92 6.96 -7.44
N LEU A 134 15.30 5.99 -6.75
CA LEU A 134 13.92 6.12 -6.28
C LEU A 134 13.77 5.52 -4.87
N VAL A 135 13.13 6.27 -3.99
CA VAL A 135 12.69 5.78 -2.66
C VAL A 135 11.17 5.88 -2.58
N VAL A 136 10.50 4.74 -2.42
CA VAL A 136 9.05 4.67 -2.21
C VAL A 136 8.78 4.41 -0.73
N TYR A 137 8.01 5.29 -0.09
CA TYR A 137 7.57 5.15 1.30
C TYR A 137 6.10 4.75 1.35
N SER A 138 5.83 3.49 1.70
CA SER A 138 4.51 2.87 1.69
C SER A 138 4.24 2.11 3.00
N LEU A 139 4.25 2.83 4.12
CA LEU A 139 3.94 2.25 5.42
C LEU A 139 2.54 2.64 5.90
N ALA A 140 1.83 1.66 6.45
CA ALA A 140 0.62 1.84 7.23
C ALA A 140 0.69 0.88 8.43
N ALA A 141 0.68 1.42 9.64
CA ALA A 141 0.84 0.64 10.85
C ALA A 141 -0.12 1.10 11.95
N PRO A 142 -0.59 0.19 12.81
CA PRO A 142 -1.42 0.57 13.95
C PRO A 142 -0.61 1.21 15.09
N ARG A 143 0.72 1.01 15.08
CA ARG A 143 1.64 1.54 16.11
C ARG A 143 3.06 1.64 15.57
N ARG A 144 3.84 2.48 16.21
CA ARG A 144 5.26 2.71 15.96
C ARG A 144 6.01 2.81 17.30
N THR A 145 7.17 2.18 17.41
CA THR A 145 8.12 2.51 18.48
C THR A 145 9.06 3.58 17.92
N HIS A 146 9.06 4.76 18.54
CA HIS A 146 9.87 5.89 18.07
C HIS A 146 11.35 5.61 18.32
N PRO A 147 12.23 5.65 17.30
CA PRO A 147 13.61 5.17 17.42
C PRO A 147 14.47 6.01 18.35
N LYS A 148 14.15 7.28 18.56
CA LYS A 148 14.94 8.19 19.44
C LYS A 148 14.45 8.22 20.88
N THR A 149 13.16 8.03 21.13
CA THR A 149 12.58 8.10 22.48
C THR A 149 12.32 6.71 23.09
N GLY A 150 12.17 5.69 22.26
CA GLY A 150 11.76 4.34 22.68
C GLY A 150 10.28 4.23 23.05
N GLU A 151 9.51 5.30 22.91
CA GLU A 151 8.08 5.33 23.19
C GLU A 151 7.30 4.56 22.10
N THR A 152 6.35 3.73 22.52
CA THR A 152 5.41 3.06 21.61
C THR A 152 4.14 3.86 21.49
N ILE A 153 3.89 4.40 20.30
CA ILE A 153 2.78 5.29 19.96
C ILE A 153 1.79 4.52 19.09
N SER A 154 0.49 4.73 19.31
CA SER A 154 -0.58 4.08 18.54
C SER A 154 -1.29 5.09 17.63
N SER A 155 -1.72 4.63 16.45
CA SER A 155 -2.61 5.38 15.56
C SER A 155 -4.06 4.96 15.80
N THR A 156 -4.98 5.89 15.60
CA THR A 156 -6.42 5.67 15.69
C THR A 156 -7.12 6.21 14.45
N LEU A 157 -8.26 5.63 14.11
CA LEU A 157 -9.15 6.14 13.07
C LEU A 157 -10.42 6.66 13.74
N LYS A 158 -10.47 7.96 13.97
CA LYS A 158 -11.60 8.63 14.61
C LYS A 158 -11.85 10.00 13.99
N PRO A 159 -13.11 10.49 13.97
CA PRO A 159 -13.43 11.85 13.59
C PRO A 159 -12.83 12.86 14.58
N ILE A 160 -12.76 14.13 14.19
CA ILE A 160 -12.27 15.22 15.03
C ILE A 160 -13.41 16.18 15.36
N GLY A 161 -13.50 16.57 16.64
CA GLY A 161 -14.39 17.64 17.13
C GLY A 161 -15.83 17.20 17.41
N LYS A 162 -16.36 16.18 16.74
CA LYS A 162 -17.73 15.68 16.97
C LYS A 162 -17.82 14.18 16.74
N SER A 163 -18.79 13.53 17.36
CA SER A 163 -19.16 12.14 17.03
C SER A 163 -19.75 12.08 15.62
N VAL A 164 -19.45 11.01 14.89
CA VAL A 164 -19.95 10.77 13.54
C VAL A 164 -20.60 9.40 13.47
N THR A 165 -21.80 9.35 12.87
CA THR A 165 -22.47 8.10 12.54
C THR A 165 -22.49 7.93 11.03
N PHE A 166 -22.10 6.76 10.56
CA PHE A 166 -22.04 6.43 9.14
C PHE A 166 -22.44 4.99 8.88
N ARG A 167 -22.72 4.68 7.63
CA ARG A 167 -23.07 3.32 7.20
C ARG A 167 -21.79 2.50 6.98
N GLY A 168 -21.72 1.34 7.62
CA GLY A 168 -20.65 0.36 7.45
C GLY A 168 -21.20 -0.98 7.02
N LEU A 169 -20.33 -1.84 6.50
CA LEU A 169 -20.66 -3.21 6.10
C LEU A 169 -19.91 -4.21 6.98
N ASP A 170 -20.65 -5.02 7.71
CA ASP A 170 -20.11 -6.22 8.37
C ASP A 170 -19.93 -7.31 7.30
N THR A 171 -18.70 -7.50 6.86
CA THR A 171 -18.39 -8.40 5.76
C THR A 171 -18.55 -9.89 6.08
N ASP A 172 -18.50 -10.27 7.37
CA ASP A 172 -18.72 -11.65 7.79
C ASP A 172 -20.21 -12.02 7.82
N LYS A 173 -21.05 -11.06 8.26
CA LYS A 173 -22.51 -11.23 8.38
C LYS A 173 -23.26 -10.76 7.13
N GLU A 174 -22.56 -10.04 6.25
CA GLU A 174 -23.13 -9.41 5.04
C GLU A 174 -24.28 -8.44 5.39
N VAL A 175 -24.09 -7.67 6.46
CA VAL A 175 -25.11 -6.77 6.99
C VAL A 175 -24.60 -5.33 7.01
N ILE A 176 -25.39 -4.44 6.41
CA ILE A 176 -25.20 -3.01 6.53
C ILE A 176 -25.68 -2.56 7.89
N ARG A 177 -24.88 -1.79 8.58
CA ARG A 177 -25.20 -1.26 9.91
C ARG A 177 -24.73 0.17 10.06
N GLU A 178 -25.36 0.91 10.95
CA GLU A 178 -24.83 2.18 11.42
C GLU A 178 -23.67 1.93 12.38
N VAL A 179 -22.59 2.67 12.18
CA VAL A 179 -21.41 2.67 13.04
C VAL A 179 -21.25 4.08 13.58
N ALA A 180 -21.22 4.23 14.89
CA ALA A 180 -20.94 5.49 15.56
C ALA A 180 -19.50 5.48 16.08
N LEU A 181 -18.78 6.57 15.82
CA LEU A 181 -17.44 6.81 16.35
C LEU A 181 -17.42 8.09 17.15
N GLU A 182 -16.87 8.01 18.35
CA GLU A 182 -16.59 9.16 19.18
C GLU A 182 -15.38 9.96 18.65
N PRO A 183 -15.32 11.26 18.89
CA PRO A 183 -14.21 12.08 18.42
C PRO A 183 -12.89 11.66 19.06
N ALA A 184 -11.80 11.84 18.30
CA ALA A 184 -10.46 11.62 18.79
C ALA A 184 -10.11 12.66 19.89
N THR A 185 -9.37 12.22 20.89
CA THR A 185 -8.67 13.13 21.81
C THR A 185 -7.46 13.75 21.12
N GLN A 186 -6.90 14.82 21.67
CA GLN A 186 -5.68 15.43 21.12
C GLN A 186 -4.52 14.43 21.11
N GLU A 187 -4.37 13.62 22.17
CA GLU A 187 -3.36 12.58 22.27
C GLU A 187 -3.50 11.52 21.16
N GLU A 188 -4.72 11.11 20.83
CA GLU A 188 -5.00 10.18 19.72
C GLU A 188 -4.69 10.77 18.35
N ILE A 189 -4.96 12.07 18.16
CA ILE A 189 -4.59 12.81 16.94
C ILE A 189 -3.08 12.87 16.80
N ASP A 190 -2.37 13.34 17.83
CA ASP A 190 -0.92 13.49 17.84
C ASP A 190 -0.23 12.14 17.66
N GLY A 191 -0.73 11.08 18.32
CA GLY A 191 -0.26 9.72 18.15
C GLY A 191 -0.43 9.21 16.71
N THR A 192 -1.58 9.50 16.09
CA THR A 192 -1.84 9.12 14.69
C THR A 192 -0.90 9.84 13.72
N VAL A 193 -0.65 11.13 13.93
CA VAL A 193 0.34 11.90 13.16
C VAL A 193 1.75 11.32 13.34
N ALA A 194 2.14 10.99 14.57
CA ALA A 194 3.46 10.42 14.85
C ALA A 194 3.67 9.05 14.18
N VAL A 195 2.62 8.22 14.05
CA VAL A 195 2.72 6.89 13.42
C VAL A 195 2.58 6.94 11.90
N MET A 196 1.62 7.74 11.38
CA MET A 196 1.17 7.69 9.99
C MET A 196 1.49 8.97 9.20
N GLY A 197 2.10 9.97 9.84
CA GLY A 197 2.53 11.21 9.21
C GLY A 197 3.88 11.10 8.50
N GLY A 198 4.48 12.23 8.19
CA GLY A 198 5.68 12.32 7.35
C GLY A 198 7.01 12.26 8.12
N GLU A 199 7.00 12.20 9.46
CA GLU A 199 8.24 12.25 10.25
C GLU A 199 9.18 11.09 9.92
N ASP A 200 8.68 9.85 9.88
CA ASP A 200 9.54 8.69 9.59
C ASP A 200 10.02 8.69 8.13
N TRP A 201 9.19 9.17 7.19
CA TRP A 201 9.64 9.38 5.81
C TRP A 201 10.80 10.37 5.74
N GLN A 202 10.70 11.49 6.47
CA GLN A 202 11.81 12.46 6.61
C GLN A 202 13.05 11.79 7.21
N MET A 203 12.91 11.01 8.30
CA MET A 203 14.02 10.29 8.93
C MET A 203 14.71 9.32 7.96
N TRP A 204 13.96 8.62 7.12
CA TRP A 204 14.51 7.76 6.09
C TRP A 204 15.34 8.55 5.07
N ILE A 205 14.78 9.63 4.54
CA ILE A 205 15.48 10.44 3.54
C ILE A 205 16.72 11.09 4.15
N ASP A 206 16.63 11.61 5.38
CA ASP A 206 17.78 12.19 6.08
C ASP A 206 18.90 11.17 6.25
N ALA A 207 18.58 9.96 6.71
CA ALA A 207 19.58 8.90 6.90
C ALA A 207 20.24 8.44 5.57
N LEU A 208 19.47 8.33 4.50
CA LEU A 208 19.97 7.96 3.18
C LEU A 208 20.86 9.05 2.58
N ASP A 209 20.48 10.32 2.73
CA ASP A 209 21.23 11.48 2.25
C ASP A 209 22.55 11.63 3.00
N GLU A 210 22.52 11.61 4.34
CA GLU A 210 23.71 11.67 5.20
C GLU A 210 24.71 10.53 4.91
N ALA A 211 24.18 9.35 4.55
CA ALA A 211 25.01 8.20 4.17
C ALA A 211 25.58 8.29 2.76
N GLY A 212 25.15 9.27 1.93
CA GLY A 212 25.57 9.47 0.56
C GLY A 212 25.08 8.38 -0.41
N VAL A 213 23.95 7.72 -0.11
CA VAL A 213 23.42 6.61 -0.91
C VAL A 213 22.22 6.99 -1.81
N LEU A 214 21.89 8.28 -1.89
CA LEU A 214 20.97 8.82 -2.88
C LEU A 214 21.74 9.23 -4.15
N ALA A 215 21.20 8.87 -5.31
CA ALA A 215 21.77 9.29 -6.60
C ALA A 215 21.44 10.76 -6.90
N ASP A 216 22.24 11.40 -7.74
CA ASP A 216 21.86 12.70 -8.28
C ASP A 216 20.57 12.56 -9.09
N GLY A 217 19.64 13.48 -8.90
CA GLY A 217 18.29 13.40 -9.48
C GLY A 217 17.35 12.39 -8.83
N ALA A 218 17.72 11.80 -7.68
CA ALA A 218 16.88 10.84 -6.97
C ALA A 218 15.50 11.40 -6.65
N LYS A 219 14.48 10.56 -6.81
CA LYS A 219 13.09 10.89 -6.46
C LYS A 219 12.64 10.13 -5.23
N THR A 220 11.71 10.70 -4.49
CA THR A 220 10.98 9.97 -3.45
C THR A 220 9.50 10.28 -3.50
N THR A 221 8.69 9.28 -3.15
CA THR A 221 7.24 9.44 -3.03
C THR A 221 6.70 8.71 -1.81
N ALA A 222 5.72 9.33 -1.14
CA ALA A 222 4.89 8.69 -0.14
C ALA A 222 3.43 8.65 -0.63
N PHE A 223 2.70 7.59 -0.28
CA PHE A 223 1.34 7.39 -0.73
C PHE A 223 0.31 7.95 0.26
N THR A 224 -0.71 8.58 -0.30
CA THR A 224 -1.86 9.10 0.43
C THR A 224 -3.16 8.75 -0.28
N TYR A 225 -4.26 8.95 0.43
CA TYR A 225 -5.63 8.90 -0.07
C TYR A 225 -6.35 10.16 0.40
N LEU A 226 -7.08 10.81 -0.47
CA LEU A 226 -7.94 11.96 -0.14
C LEU A 226 -9.40 11.52 -0.04
N GLY A 227 -9.87 10.81 -1.04
CA GLY A 227 -11.22 10.32 -1.13
C GLY A 227 -12.24 11.38 -1.52
N GLU A 228 -13.49 10.96 -1.64
CA GLU A 228 -14.65 11.80 -1.91
C GLU A 228 -15.31 12.24 -0.60
N GLN A 229 -16.12 13.31 -0.68
CA GLN A 229 -16.76 13.92 0.49
C GLN A 229 -17.52 12.94 1.38
N ILE A 230 -18.11 11.89 0.80
CA ILE A 230 -18.80 10.84 1.54
C ILE A 230 -17.88 10.11 2.55
N THR A 231 -16.57 10.09 2.32
CA THR A 231 -15.58 9.47 3.20
C THR A 231 -14.92 10.46 4.16
N HIS A 232 -15.07 11.76 3.94
CA HIS A 232 -14.29 12.80 4.59
C HIS A 232 -14.48 12.84 6.10
N ASP A 233 -15.68 12.62 6.62
CA ASP A 233 -15.95 12.75 8.06
C ASP A 233 -15.12 11.78 8.91
N ILE A 234 -14.77 10.60 8.38
CA ILE A 234 -13.96 9.60 9.09
C ILE A 234 -12.53 9.51 8.58
N TYR A 235 -12.25 10.03 7.38
CA TYR A 235 -10.92 9.94 6.77
C TYR A 235 -10.21 11.30 6.74
N TRP A 236 -10.53 12.18 5.76
CA TRP A 236 -9.81 13.44 5.57
C TRP A 236 -9.98 14.44 6.71
N ASN A 237 -11.18 14.50 7.33
CA ASN A 237 -11.49 15.33 8.49
C ASN A 237 -11.26 14.59 9.83
N GLY A 238 -10.69 13.40 9.80
CA GLY A 238 -10.37 12.58 10.96
C GLY A 238 -8.88 12.62 11.34
N SER A 239 -8.53 11.85 12.37
CA SER A 239 -7.15 11.72 12.87
C SER A 239 -6.17 11.28 11.78
N ILE A 240 -6.59 10.36 10.88
CA ILE A 240 -5.77 9.93 9.76
C ILE A 240 -5.54 11.05 8.75
N GLY A 241 -6.52 11.92 8.54
CA GLY A 241 -6.39 13.09 7.67
C GLY A 241 -5.33 14.07 8.17
N GLU A 242 -5.22 14.29 9.49
CA GLU A 242 -4.14 15.11 10.05
C GLU A 242 -2.76 14.49 9.78
N ALA A 243 -2.63 13.18 9.88
CA ALA A 243 -1.40 12.49 9.50
C ALA A 243 -1.07 12.67 8.00
N LYS A 244 -2.09 12.67 7.12
CA LYS A 244 -1.89 12.90 5.67
C LYS A 244 -1.52 14.35 5.37
N LYS A 245 -2.10 15.32 6.08
CA LYS A 245 -1.69 16.73 6.02
C LYS A 245 -0.26 16.95 6.53
N ASP A 246 0.22 16.13 7.47
CA ASP A 246 1.61 16.17 7.91
C ASP A 246 2.57 15.65 6.82
N LEU A 247 2.18 14.64 6.02
CA LEU A 247 2.93 14.25 4.81
C LEU A 247 3.08 15.43 3.84
N ASP A 248 2.00 16.18 3.60
CA ASP A 248 2.01 17.35 2.71
C ASP A 248 2.92 18.49 3.23
N LYS A 249 3.10 18.59 4.55
CA LYS A 249 4.06 19.53 5.15
C LYS A 249 5.49 19.02 5.03
N LYS A 250 5.72 17.75 5.36
CA LYS A 250 7.07 17.17 5.37
C LYS A 250 7.67 17.03 3.98
N VAL A 251 6.86 16.80 2.94
CA VAL A 251 7.35 16.73 1.56
C VAL A 251 8.09 18.00 1.13
N LEU A 252 7.74 19.17 1.67
CA LEU A 252 8.40 20.43 1.32
C LEU A 252 9.87 20.42 1.74
N SER A 253 10.16 20.06 2.99
CA SER A 253 11.54 19.98 3.50
C SER A 253 12.35 18.86 2.81
N ILE A 254 11.70 17.72 2.51
CA ILE A 254 12.32 16.64 1.77
C ILE A 254 12.67 17.09 0.35
N ARG A 255 11.75 17.78 -0.32
CA ARG A 255 11.95 18.31 -1.67
C ARG A 255 13.09 19.32 -1.72
N ASP A 256 13.14 20.27 -0.78
CA ASP A 256 14.21 21.26 -0.69
C ASP A 256 15.59 20.59 -0.51
N LYS A 257 15.65 19.54 0.32
CA LYS A 257 16.86 18.75 0.51
C LYS A 257 17.31 18.06 -0.80
N LEU A 258 16.42 17.37 -1.48
CA LEU A 258 16.73 16.63 -2.70
C LEU A 258 17.03 17.56 -3.89
N ALA A 259 16.40 18.74 -3.95
CA ALA A 259 16.61 19.72 -5.01
C ALA A 259 18.08 20.18 -5.09
N ALA A 260 18.82 20.15 -3.98
CA ALA A 260 20.26 20.45 -3.97
C ALA A 260 21.09 19.50 -4.86
N HIS A 261 20.56 18.32 -5.14
CA HIS A 261 21.16 17.28 -6.00
C HIS A 261 20.32 17.01 -7.26
N GLY A 262 19.42 17.93 -7.64
CA GLY A 262 18.55 17.80 -8.82
C GLY A 262 17.42 16.79 -8.66
N GLY A 263 17.16 16.33 -7.43
CA GLY A 263 16.09 15.37 -7.10
C GLY A 263 14.74 16.04 -6.84
N ASP A 264 13.71 15.22 -6.56
CA ASP A 264 12.35 15.69 -6.24
C ASP A 264 11.67 14.78 -5.21
N ALA A 265 10.71 15.34 -4.48
CA ALA A 265 9.86 14.63 -3.55
C ALA A 265 8.38 14.95 -3.81
N ARG A 266 7.53 13.93 -3.82
CA ARG A 266 6.09 14.08 -4.07
C ARG A 266 5.27 13.22 -3.13
N VAL A 267 4.17 13.77 -2.65
CA VAL A 267 3.06 12.96 -2.13
C VAL A 267 2.24 12.51 -3.34
N SER A 268 1.94 11.22 -3.43
CA SER A 268 1.13 10.64 -4.51
C SER A 268 -0.22 10.21 -3.97
N VAL A 269 -1.27 10.78 -4.53
CA VAL A 269 -2.66 10.47 -4.17
C VAL A 269 -3.13 9.32 -5.04
N LEU A 270 -3.46 8.21 -4.38
CA LEU A 270 -3.97 7.01 -5.03
C LEU A 270 -5.48 6.87 -4.76
N LYS A 271 -6.19 6.15 -5.64
CA LYS A 271 -7.60 5.88 -5.47
C LYS A 271 -7.86 4.84 -4.36
N ALA A 272 -9.09 4.76 -3.89
CA ALA A 272 -9.52 3.69 -3.00
C ALA A 272 -9.43 2.32 -3.69
N VAL A 273 -8.75 1.39 -3.03
CA VAL A 273 -8.58 0.00 -3.47
C VAL A 273 -8.66 -0.94 -2.28
N VAL A 274 -8.87 -2.23 -2.53
CA VAL A 274 -8.84 -3.24 -1.48
C VAL A 274 -7.40 -3.51 -1.08
N THR A 275 -7.08 -3.24 0.18
CA THR A 275 -5.83 -3.56 0.85
C THR A 275 -6.13 -4.02 2.27
N GLN A 276 -5.15 -4.58 2.96
CA GLN A 276 -5.33 -4.91 4.39
C GLN A 276 -5.65 -3.65 5.22
N ALA A 277 -5.03 -2.51 4.89
CA ALA A 277 -5.27 -1.24 5.58
C ALA A 277 -6.67 -0.68 5.32
N SER A 278 -7.14 -0.64 4.06
CA SER A 278 -8.46 -0.12 3.72
C SER A 278 -9.60 -0.99 4.27
N SER A 279 -9.41 -2.29 4.33
CA SER A 279 -10.40 -3.23 4.87
C SER A 279 -10.65 -3.06 6.38
N ALA A 280 -9.72 -2.44 7.10
CA ALA A 280 -9.89 -2.11 8.52
C ALA A 280 -10.75 -0.85 8.76
N ILE A 281 -11.06 -0.06 7.73
CA ILE A 281 -11.87 1.16 7.83
C ILE A 281 -13.35 0.81 7.66
N PRO A 282 -14.22 0.98 8.67
CA PRO A 282 -15.56 0.36 8.71
C PRO A 282 -16.49 0.69 7.54
N MET A 283 -16.38 1.88 6.94
CA MET A 283 -17.23 2.25 5.79
C MET A 283 -16.67 1.79 4.44
N MET A 284 -15.35 1.54 4.37
CA MET A 284 -14.69 1.26 3.09
C MET A 284 -15.20 0.00 2.37
N PRO A 285 -15.55 -1.11 3.03
CA PRO A 285 -16.13 -2.25 2.33
C PRO A 285 -17.40 -1.92 1.55
N LEU A 286 -18.30 -1.11 2.12
CA LEU A 286 -19.52 -0.66 1.43
C LEU A 286 -19.20 0.33 0.31
N TYR A 287 -18.36 1.34 0.62
CA TYR A 287 -17.95 2.34 -0.37
C TYR A 287 -17.24 1.72 -1.57
N LEU A 288 -16.27 0.84 -1.31
CA LEU A 288 -15.53 0.14 -2.38
C LEU A 288 -16.45 -0.76 -3.21
N SER A 289 -17.39 -1.46 -2.59
CA SER A 289 -18.33 -2.30 -3.32
C SER A 289 -19.20 -1.52 -4.28
N LEU A 290 -19.68 -0.32 -3.89
CA LEU A 290 -20.40 0.60 -4.77
C LEU A 290 -19.51 1.19 -5.84
N LEU A 291 -18.36 1.73 -5.44
CA LEU A 291 -17.40 2.34 -6.35
C LEU A 291 -16.97 1.37 -7.46
N PHE A 292 -16.65 0.13 -7.08
CA PHE A 292 -16.18 -0.89 -8.03
C PHE A 292 -17.26 -1.27 -9.04
N LYS A 293 -18.52 -1.38 -8.61
CA LYS A 293 -19.63 -1.60 -9.54
C LYS A 293 -19.67 -0.51 -10.60
N VAL A 294 -19.69 0.74 -10.18
CA VAL A 294 -19.75 1.90 -11.09
C VAL A 294 -18.52 1.95 -12.00
N MET A 295 -17.33 1.76 -11.44
CA MET A 295 -16.08 1.82 -12.22
C MET A 295 -15.91 0.64 -13.17
N LYS A 296 -16.37 -0.56 -12.84
CA LYS A 296 -16.38 -1.72 -13.74
C LYS A 296 -17.37 -1.51 -14.89
N GLU A 297 -18.55 -0.96 -14.61
CA GLU A 297 -19.55 -0.61 -15.65
C GLU A 297 -19.04 0.47 -16.63
N THR A 298 -18.19 1.39 -16.16
CA THR A 298 -17.59 2.44 -17.00
C THR A 298 -16.23 2.06 -17.59
N GLY A 299 -15.70 0.88 -17.25
CA GLY A 299 -14.37 0.43 -17.73
C GLY A 299 -13.19 1.20 -17.15
N THR A 300 -13.38 1.84 -15.99
CA THR A 300 -12.36 2.69 -15.33
C THR A 300 -11.80 2.09 -14.05
N HIS A 301 -12.22 0.85 -13.71
CA HIS A 301 -11.77 0.17 -12.50
C HIS A 301 -10.27 -0.13 -12.54
N GLU A 302 -9.59 0.10 -11.42
CA GLU A 302 -8.17 -0.15 -11.21
C GLU A 302 -7.92 -0.69 -9.80
N GLY A 303 -7.03 -1.66 -9.69
CA GLY A 303 -6.47 -2.14 -8.43
C GLY A 303 -5.10 -1.50 -8.12
N CYS A 304 -4.35 -2.09 -7.19
CA CYS A 304 -3.05 -1.55 -6.77
C CYS A 304 -2.04 -1.49 -7.93
N ILE A 305 -1.96 -2.53 -8.75
CA ILE A 305 -0.93 -2.61 -9.78
C ILE A 305 -1.17 -1.61 -10.90
N GLU A 306 -2.42 -1.45 -11.34
CA GLU A 306 -2.80 -0.48 -12.36
C GLU A 306 -2.52 0.94 -11.91
N GLN A 307 -2.90 1.26 -10.68
CA GLN A 307 -2.70 2.58 -10.07
C GLN A 307 -1.22 2.94 -9.98
N VAL A 308 -0.39 2.04 -9.45
CA VAL A 308 1.03 2.35 -9.22
C VAL A 308 1.84 2.30 -10.50
N TYR A 309 1.53 1.35 -11.40
CA TYR A 309 2.17 1.36 -12.71
C TYR A 309 1.87 2.64 -13.50
N GLY A 310 0.59 3.07 -13.52
CA GLY A 310 0.18 4.33 -14.12
C GLY A 310 0.84 5.54 -13.45
N LEU A 311 0.89 5.56 -12.11
CA LEU A 311 1.57 6.62 -11.36
C LEU A 311 3.05 6.76 -11.77
N LEU A 312 3.79 5.64 -11.83
CA LEU A 312 5.20 5.68 -12.22
C LEU A 312 5.36 6.10 -13.68
N LYS A 313 4.57 5.51 -14.59
CA LYS A 313 4.70 5.72 -16.03
C LYS A 313 4.26 7.12 -16.48
N ASP A 314 3.10 7.57 -16.00
CA ASP A 314 2.43 8.74 -16.55
C ASP A 314 2.65 10.01 -15.72
N SER A 315 3.04 9.86 -14.44
CA SER A 315 3.21 10.98 -13.51
C SER A 315 4.64 11.12 -13.00
N LEU A 316 5.16 10.18 -12.22
CA LEU A 316 6.48 10.34 -11.58
C LEU A 316 7.62 10.38 -12.59
N TYR A 317 7.52 9.64 -13.68
CA TYR A 317 8.46 9.61 -14.81
C TYR A 317 7.82 10.06 -16.13
N GLY A 318 6.57 10.46 -16.11
CA GLY A 318 5.86 10.99 -17.26
C GLY A 318 6.30 12.42 -17.62
N ALA A 319 6.09 12.80 -18.88
CA ALA A 319 6.43 14.14 -19.37
C ALA A 319 5.46 15.23 -18.87
N THR A 320 4.21 14.85 -18.58
CA THR A 320 3.14 15.77 -18.17
C THR A 320 2.41 15.21 -16.94
N PRO A 321 3.05 15.27 -15.75
CA PRO A 321 2.45 14.74 -14.53
C PRO A 321 1.17 15.51 -14.16
N HIS A 322 0.16 14.78 -13.71
CA HIS A 322 -1.03 15.41 -13.15
C HIS A 322 -0.73 15.84 -11.70
N VAL A 323 -0.60 17.14 -11.48
CA VAL A 323 -0.23 17.74 -10.20
C VAL A 323 -1.35 18.67 -9.74
N ASP A 324 -1.74 18.58 -8.47
CA ASP A 324 -2.71 19.52 -7.88
C ASP A 324 -2.04 20.81 -7.33
N GLU A 325 -2.86 21.71 -6.78
CA GLU A 325 -2.40 23.01 -6.26
C GLU A 325 -1.41 22.87 -5.09
N GLU A 326 -1.51 21.79 -4.32
CA GLU A 326 -0.59 21.45 -3.23
C GLU A 326 0.70 20.75 -3.71
N GLY A 327 0.80 20.49 -5.00
CA GLY A 327 1.97 19.87 -5.62
C GLY A 327 2.00 18.34 -5.50
N ARG A 328 0.87 17.70 -5.16
CA ARG A 328 0.74 16.24 -5.08
C ARG A 328 0.51 15.66 -6.48
N LEU A 329 1.07 14.47 -6.74
CA LEU A 329 0.73 13.68 -7.93
C LEU A 329 -0.66 13.05 -7.75
N ARG A 330 -1.54 13.20 -8.74
CA ARG A 330 -2.93 12.72 -8.69
C ARG A 330 -3.10 11.51 -9.60
N ALA A 331 -3.35 10.34 -9.01
CA ALA A 331 -3.72 9.11 -9.72
C ALA A 331 -5.17 8.68 -9.43
N ASP A 332 -5.88 9.43 -8.59
CA ASP A 332 -7.25 9.16 -8.13
C ASP A 332 -8.35 9.77 -9.02
N TYR A 333 -7.99 10.41 -10.12
CA TYR A 333 -8.91 11.15 -10.98
C TYR A 333 -10.07 10.31 -11.56
N LYS A 334 -9.88 9.00 -11.74
CA LYS A 334 -10.94 8.09 -12.20
C LYS A 334 -11.97 7.79 -11.11
N GLU A 335 -11.53 7.68 -9.85
CA GLU A 335 -12.45 7.59 -8.71
C GLU A 335 -13.22 8.89 -8.53
N LEU A 336 -12.52 10.02 -8.61
CA LEU A 336 -13.10 11.35 -8.39
C LEU A 336 -13.78 11.94 -9.63
N ASP A 337 -13.95 11.16 -10.71
CA ASP A 337 -14.76 11.58 -11.85
C ASP A 337 -16.19 11.94 -11.38
N PRO A 338 -16.69 13.16 -11.69
CA PRO A 338 -17.99 13.60 -11.20
C PRO A 338 -19.15 12.67 -11.60
N GLN A 339 -19.06 11.98 -12.74
CA GLN A 339 -20.10 11.04 -13.18
C GLN A 339 -20.04 9.74 -12.35
N VAL A 340 -18.83 9.28 -11.99
CA VAL A 340 -18.64 8.12 -11.10
C VAL A 340 -19.20 8.45 -9.73
N GLN A 341 -18.79 9.58 -9.14
CA GLN A 341 -19.20 9.95 -7.79
C GLN A 341 -20.69 10.26 -7.69
N ALA A 342 -21.28 10.92 -8.69
CA ALA A 342 -22.74 11.15 -8.72
C ALA A 342 -23.54 9.83 -8.65
N LYS A 343 -23.09 8.78 -9.32
CA LYS A 343 -23.74 7.46 -9.26
C LYS A 343 -23.53 6.79 -7.90
N VAL A 344 -22.31 6.85 -7.32
CA VAL A 344 -22.02 6.30 -6.00
C VAL A 344 -22.88 6.97 -4.94
N VAL A 345 -22.93 8.30 -4.92
CA VAL A 345 -23.75 9.07 -3.96
C VAL A 345 -25.24 8.77 -4.11
N ALA A 346 -25.74 8.73 -5.36
CA ALA A 346 -27.16 8.44 -5.62
C ALA A 346 -27.59 7.05 -5.13
N GLN A 347 -26.70 6.07 -5.14
CA GLN A 347 -26.97 4.70 -4.70
C GLN A 347 -26.66 4.47 -3.23
N TRP A 348 -25.85 5.30 -2.59
CA TRP A 348 -25.36 5.09 -1.23
C TRP A 348 -26.45 4.79 -0.21
N ASP A 349 -27.51 5.61 -0.19
CA ASP A 349 -28.62 5.44 0.75
C ASP A 349 -29.65 4.38 0.31
N GLN A 350 -29.59 3.95 -0.96
CA GLN A 350 -30.51 2.94 -1.52
C GLN A 350 -30.05 1.51 -1.24
N VAL A 351 -28.77 1.29 -0.93
CA VAL A 351 -28.26 -0.06 -0.64
C VAL A 351 -28.84 -0.54 0.69
N THR A 352 -29.45 -1.73 0.68
CA THR A 352 -29.99 -2.44 1.86
C THR A 352 -29.37 -3.84 1.93
N ASN A 353 -29.66 -4.58 2.98
CA ASN A 353 -29.20 -5.96 3.11
C ASN A 353 -29.78 -6.86 1.99
N GLU A 354 -31.02 -6.58 1.56
CA GLU A 354 -31.72 -7.35 0.55
C GLU A 354 -31.17 -7.14 -0.87
N ASN A 355 -30.69 -5.93 -1.16
CA ASN A 355 -30.20 -5.57 -2.50
C ASN A 355 -28.70 -5.37 -2.59
N LEU A 356 -27.92 -5.73 -1.53
CA LEU A 356 -26.47 -5.54 -1.44
C LEU A 356 -25.73 -6.06 -2.69
N TYR A 357 -26.02 -7.28 -3.10
CA TYR A 357 -25.40 -7.92 -4.26
C TYR A 357 -25.90 -7.39 -5.61
N GLU A 358 -27.09 -6.80 -5.63
CA GLU A 358 -27.67 -6.23 -6.86
C GLU A 358 -27.10 -4.83 -7.14
N LEU A 359 -27.10 -3.97 -6.11
CA LEU A 359 -26.67 -2.57 -6.24
C LEU A 359 -25.17 -2.35 -6.10
N THR A 360 -24.43 -3.35 -5.63
CA THR A 360 -22.97 -3.24 -5.41
C THR A 360 -22.22 -4.40 -6.06
N ASP A 361 -20.90 -4.26 -6.16
CA ASP A 361 -19.98 -5.34 -6.49
C ASP A 361 -19.37 -5.97 -5.21
N PHE A 362 -20.20 -6.27 -4.24
CA PHE A 362 -19.72 -6.87 -2.98
C PHE A 362 -19.08 -8.25 -3.19
N ALA A 363 -19.56 -9.02 -4.15
CA ALA A 363 -18.91 -10.28 -4.54
C ALA A 363 -17.48 -10.05 -5.02
N GLY A 364 -17.26 -9.06 -5.89
CA GLY A 364 -15.94 -8.67 -6.35
C GLY A 364 -15.06 -8.15 -5.21
N TYR A 365 -15.61 -7.34 -4.30
CA TYR A 365 -14.90 -6.89 -3.09
C TYR A 365 -14.39 -8.09 -2.26
N LYS A 366 -15.23 -9.10 -2.01
CA LYS A 366 -14.85 -10.32 -1.27
C LYS A 366 -13.74 -11.09 -1.99
N THR A 367 -13.85 -11.22 -3.31
CA THR A 367 -12.81 -11.84 -4.12
C THR A 367 -11.50 -11.08 -4.00
N ASP A 368 -11.50 -9.76 -4.20
CA ASP A 368 -10.30 -8.93 -4.10
C ASP A 368 -9.69 -8.97 -2.68
N PHE A 369 -10.53 -9.01 -1.64
CA PHE A 369 -10.05 -9.19 -0.26
C PHE A 369 -9.36 -10.54 -0.06
N LEU A 370 -9.93 -11.64 -0.55
CA LEU A 370 -9.32 -12.98 -0.45
C LEU A 370 -8.04 -13.10 -1.26
N ARG A 371 -7.96 -12.42 -2.40
CA ARG A 371 -6.74 -12.35 -3.25
C ARG A 371 -5.55 -11.74 -2.52
N LEU A 372 -5.75 -10.84 -1.56
CA LEU A 372 -4.67 -10.31 -0.71
C LEU A 372 -3.92 -11.41 0.06
N PHE A 373 -4.59 -12.53 0.30
CA PHE A 373 -4.07 -13.67 1.06
C PHE A 373 -3.80 -14.90 0.20
N GLY A 374 -3.83 -14.73 -1.14
CA GLY A 374 -3.54 -15.79 -2.12
C GLY A 374 -4.69 -16.75 -2.35
N PHE A 375 -5.94 -16.35 -2.06
CA PHE A 375 -7.13 -17.13 -2.41
C PHE A 375 -7.86 -16.51 -3.61
N GLU A 376 -8.80 -17.23 -4.21
CA GLU A 376 -9.60 -16.80 -5.37
C GLU A 376 -8.74 -16.41 -6.60
N ILE A 377 -7.59 -17.03 -6.77
CA ILE A 377 -6.72 -16.84 -7.94
C ILE A 377 -7.02 -17.95 -8.96
N ALA A 378 -7.28 -17.58 -10.19
CA ALA A 378 -7.57 -18.53 -11.25
C ALA A 378 -6.41 -19.52 -11.48
N GLY A 379 -6.74 -20.79 -11.70
CA GLY A 379 -5.75 -21.83 -11.97
C GLY A 379 -5.02 -22.40 -10.75
N VAL A 380 -5.32 -21.92 -9.55
CA VAL A 380 -4.77 -22.47 -8.30
C VAL A 380 -5.68 -23.56 -7.75
N ASP A 381 -5.11 -24.74 -7.50
CA ASP A 381 -5.81 -25.85 -6.82
C ASP A 381 -5.70 -25.69 -5.30
N TYR A 382 -6.79 -25.26 -4.68
CA TYR A 382 -6.87 -25.07 -3.23
C TYR A 382 -7.14 -26.36 -2.44
N ASP A 383 -7.34 -27.48 -3.10
CA ASP A 383 -7.47 -28.81 -2.47
C ASP A 383 -6.14 -29.57 -2.48
N ALA A 384 -5.12 -29.05 -3.17
CA ALA A 384 -3.78 -29.62 -3.20
C ALA A 384 -3.05 -29.47 -1.85
N ASP A 385 -2.18 -30.42 -1.59
CA ASP A 385 -1.23 -30.34 -0.48
C ASP A 385 -0.08 -29.41 -0.83
N VAL A 386 0.10 -28.34 -0.06
CA VAL A 386 1.13 -27.34 -0.29
C VAL A 386 2.08 -27.22 0.90
N ASN A 387 3.35 -26.91 0.62
CA ASN A 387 4.34 -26.61 1.65
C ASN A 387 4.28 -25.12 2.06
N PRO A 388 3.92 -24.78 3.29
CA PRO A 388 3.90 -23.39 3.75
C PRO A 388 5.29 -22.84 4.13
N ASP A 389 6.31 -23.70 4.26
CA ASP A 389 7.68 -23.31 4.58
C ASP A 389 8.43 -22.84 3.33
N VAL A 390 8.02 -21.69 2.78
CA VAL A 390 8.68 -21.05 1.64
C VAL A 390 9.79 -20.14 2.14
N LYS A 391 11.00 -20.31 1.60
CA LYS A 391 12.17 -19.49 1.94
C LYS A 391 12.33 -18.34 0.95
N ILE A 392 12.89 -17.24 1.44
CA ILE A 392 13.36 -16.13 0.61
C ILE A 392 14.89 -16.19 0.60
N PRO A 393 15.53 -16.58 -0.52
CA PRO A 393 16.98 -16.69 -0.58
C PRO A 393 17.65 -15.33 -0.37
N GLY A 394 18.63 -15.27 0.53
CA GLY A 394 19.40 -14.03 0.75
C GLY A 394 18.67 -12.91 1.52
N ILE A 395 17.50 -13.21 2.10
CA ILE A 395 16.83 -12.25 2.99
C ILE A 395 17.73 -11.85 4.16
N ILE A 396 17.70 -10.57 4.50
CA ILE A 396 18.34 -10.05 5.71
C ILE A 396 17.26 -9.96 6.78
N ASP A 397 17.27 -10.89 7.72
CA ASP A 397 16.28 -10.90 8.82
C ASP A 397 16.87 -10.22 10.06
N THR A 398 16.23 -9.14 10.48
CA THR A 398 16.63 -8.34 11.66
C THR A 398 15.71 -8.58 12.85
N THR A 399 14.74 -9.50 12.72
CA THR A 399 13.73 -9.77 13.76
C THR A 399 14.22 -10.75 14.83
N ALA A 400 15.36 -11.39 14.64
CA ALA A 400 15.98 -12.33 15.55
C ALA A 400 16.73 -11.64 16.70
#